data_fbfeabfcd9a613ca8cdd49f3f69141c9
#
_entry.id   fbfeabfcd9a613ca8cdd49f3f69141c9
#
_cell.length_a   1.000
_cell.length_b   1.000
_cell.length_c   1.000
_cell.angle_alpha   90.00
_cell.angle_beta   90.00
_cell.angle_gamma   90.00
#
_symmetry.space_group_name_H-M   'P 1'
#
loop_
_entity.id
_entity.type
_entity.pdbx_description
1 polymer ?
#
loop_
_entity_poly.entity_id
_entity_poly.type
_entity_poly.pdbx_seq_one_letter_code
_entity_poly.pdbx_strand_id
1 'polypeptide(L)'
;SKATKTLAPWFPEDFKEYREPFIGGGSVAFYATQAYPDVPVWINDKYVTLYNFWVQLRDNGEELSNRLNEIKSRVSNYQSQDDKDAAHKELFNQTLDDINSQDGLDRAVSFFVLNKCSFSGLTENSTFSKTASRSNFSFIGIEKLKKYSQLTEKWKITNIDYSEVMNAPGEDVFVFLDPPYDIKDFLYGKDREMHKFFDHDKFAEDVYKCPHEFMITYNVNDRLLELYKDYYLREWKLRYSMAHRG
;
A
#
# COMPACT_ATOMS: atom_id res chain seq x y z
N SER A 1 6.01 -5.34 9.25
CA SER A 1 5.34 -6.53 8.71
C SER A 1 6.24 -7.76 8.79
N LYS A 2 5.69 -8.98 8.52
CA LYS A 2 6.52 -10.20 8.41
C LYS A 2 7.48 -10.08 7.22
N ALA A 3 6.99 -9.56 6.09
CA ALA A 3 7.81 -9.32 4.90
C ALA A 3 8.99 -8.40 5.21
N THR A 4 8.74 -7.28 5.88
CA THR A 4 9.79 -6.32 6.25
C THR A 4 10.91 -6.96 7.08
N LYS A 5 10.57 -7.82 8.06
CA LYS A 5 11.58 -8.52 8.87
C LYS A 5 12.47 -9.45 8.05
N THR A 6 11.90 -10.03 6.97
CA THR A 6 12.65 -10.92 6.07
C THR A 6 13.53 -10.13 5.10
N LEU A 7 13.05 -8.97 4.64
CA LEU A 7 13.76 -8.13 3.67
C LEU A 7 14.85 -7.27 4.29
N ALA A 8 14.64 -6.80 5.51
CA ALA A 8 15.54 -5.89 6.23
C ALA A 8 17.03 -6.31 6.23
N PRO A 9 17.39 -7.60 6.44
CA PRO A 9 18.79 -8.03 6.41
C PRO A 9 19.48 -7.92 5.04
N TRP A 10 18.72 -7.61 3.98
CA TRP A 10 19.23 -7.50 2.62
C TRP A 10 19.23 -6.06 2.10
N PHE A 11 18.87 -5.11 2.96
CA PHE A 11 19.06 -3.70 2.64
C PHE A 11 20.55 -3.38 2.58
N PRO A 12 20.97 -2.45 1.71
CA PRO A 12 22.32 -1.92 1.74
C PRO A 12 22.66 -1.38 3.13
N GLU A 13 23.94 -1.46 3.50
CA GLU A 13 24.38 -0.90 4.79
C GLU A 13 24.31 0.63 4.79
N ASP A 14 24.66 1.24 3.65
CA ASP A 14 24.71 2.69 3.47
C ASP A 14 23.97 3.11 2.20
N PHE A 15 23.11 4.11 2.30
CA PHE A 15 22.51 4.85 1.19
C PHE A 15 22.08 6.24 1.67
N LYS A 16 22.04 7.21 0.74
CA LYS A 16 21.72 8.61 1.05
C LYS A 16 20.29 9.01 0.69
N GLU A 17 19.59 8.20 -0.08
CA GLU A 17 18.19 8.40 -0.46
C GLU A 17 17.49 7.05 -0.62
N TYR A 18 16.25 6.94 -0.10
CA TYR A 18 15.38 5.78 -0.27
C TYR A 18 14.23 6.11 -1.20
N ARG A 19 13.96 5.24 -2.18
CA ARG A 19 12.83 5.40 -3.10
C ARG A 19 11.96 4.14 -3.14
N GLU A 20 10.62 4.31 -3.15
CA GLU A 20 9.65 3.24 -3.28
C GLU A 20 8.59 3.62 -4.33
N PRO A 21 8.81 3.30 -5.62
CA PRO A 21 7.92 3.67 -6.73
C PRO A 21 6.54 3.02 -6.69
N PHE A 22 6.36 1.93 -5.93
CA PHE A 22 5.13 1.17 -5.74
C PHE A 22 4.85 1.03 -4.25
N ILE A 23 4.46 2.14 -3.58
CA ILE A 23 4.38 2.17 -2.11
C ILE A 23 3.35 1.20 -1.53
N GLY A 24 2.21 1.00 -2.20
CA GLY A 24 1.13 0.17 -1.68
C GLY A 24 0.81 0.46 -0.21
N GLY A 25 0.94 -0.55 0.65
CA GLY A 25 0.68 -0.44 2.08
C GLY A 25 1.80 0.22 2.91
N GLY A 26 2.91 0.63 2.32
CA GLY A 26 3.98 1.43 2.92
C GLY A 26 4.81 0.75 4.02
N SER A 27 4.69 -0.56 4.19
CA SER A 27 5.34 -1.24 5.32
C SER A 27 6.87 -1.22 5.24
N VAL A 28 7.44 -1.16 4.03
CA VAL A 28 8.89 -1.10 3.81
C VAL A 28 9.39 0.34 3.95
N ALA A 29 8.67 1.33 3.39
CA ALA A 29 8.97 2.74 3.59
C ALA A 29 8.98 3.15 5.08
N PHE A 30 7.99 2.70 5.86
CA PHE A 30 8.01 2.93 7.32
C PHE A 30 9.21 2.28 8.02
N TYR A 31 9.62 1.11 7.57
CA TYR A 31 10.83 0.48 8.09
C TYR A 31 12.06 1.32 7.75
N ALA A 32 12.21 1.72 6.48
CA ALA A 32 13.32 2.55 6.04
C ALA A 32 13.39 3.86 6.83
N THR A 33 12.27 4.58 6.98
CA THR A 33 12.17 5.82 7.78
C THR A 33 12.62 5.64 9.23
N GLN A 34 12.32 4.50 9.86
CA GLN A 34 12.66 4.26 11.26
C GLN A 34 14.08 3.72 11.43
N ALA A 35 14.58 2.92 10.49
CA ALA A 35 15.91 2.33 10.53
C ALA A 35 16.99 3.35 10.10
N TYR A 36 16.64 4.27 9.21
CA TYR A 36 17.53 5.26 8.62
C TYR A 36 16.90 6.67 8.74
N PRO A 37 16.81 7.25 9.95
CA PRO A 37 16.00 8.45 10.22
C PRO A 37 16.48 9.72 9.51
N ASP A 38 17.74 9.76 9.10
CA ASP A 38 18.35 10.91 8.42
C ASP A 38 18.29 10.79 6.89
N VAL A 39 17.84 9.65 6.37
CA VAL A 39 17.75 9.40 4.93
C VAL A 39 16.43 9.94 4.38
N PRO A 40 16.46 10.82 3.35
CA PRO A 40 15.25 11.25 2.63
C PRO A 40 14.50 10.07 2.02
N VAL A 41 13.18 10.12 2.13
CA VAL A 41 12.28 9.07 1.59
C VAL A 41 11.42 9.66 0.49
N TRP A 42 11.45 9.04 -0.68
CA TRP A 42 10.58 9.35 -1.80
C TRP A 42 9.70 8.16 -2.13
N ILE A 43 8.40 8.32 -1.93
CA ILE A 43 7.40 7.31 -2.26
C ILE A 43 6.55 7.73 -3.46
N ASN A 44 6.03 6.75 -4.16
CA ASN A 44 5.15 6.96 -5.30
C ASN A 44 4.11 5.85 -5.40
N ASP A 45 2.95 6.16 -5.93
CA ASP A 45 2.00 5.16 -6.42
C ASP A 45 1.21 5.72 -7.60
N LYS A 46 0.94 4.87 -8.59
CA LYS A 46 0.16 5.24 -9.77
C LYS A 46 -1.33 5.35 -9.45
N TYR A 47 -1.81 4.66 -8.43
CA TYR A 47 -3.20 4.69 -7.99
C TYR A 47 -3.50 6.00 -7.25
N VAL A 48 -4.21 6.89 -7.92
CA VAL A 48 -4.42 8.28 -7.46
C VAL A 48 -5.11 8.37 -6.09
N THR A 49 -6.02 7.46 -5.78
CA THR A 49 -6.73 7.46 -4.49
C THR A 49 -5.79 7.09 -3.35
N LEU A 50 -4.88 6.14 -3.57
CA LEU A 50 -3.85 5.78 -2.61
C LEU A 50 -2.80 6.89 -2.44
N TYR A 51 -2.35 7.49 -3.54
CA TYR A 51 -1.51 8.68 -3.50
C TYR A 51 -2.14 9.79 -2.65
N ASN A 52 -3.41 10.11 -2.91
CA ASN A 52 -4.15 11.11 -2.12
C ASN A 52 -4.19 10.75 -0.64
N PHE A 53 -4.43 9.47 -0.30
CA PHE A 53 -4.41 9.00 1.09
C PHE A 53 -3.06 9.28 1.76
N TRP A 54 -1.94 8.97 1.09
CA TRP A 54 -0.60 9.21 1.64
C TRP A 54 -0.32 10.70 1.84
N VAL A 55 -0.72 11.56 0.90
CA VAL A 55 -0.61 13.03 1.02
C VAL A 55 -1.43 13.52 2.21
N GLN A 56 -2.69 13.11 2.33
CA GLN A 56 -3.56 13.53 3.43
C GLN A 56 -3.11 12.99 4.79
N LEU A 57 -2.57 11.79 4.83
CA LEU A 57 -1.96 11.23 6.05
C LEU A 57 -0.77 12.07 6.52
N ARG A 58 0.10 12.49 5.60
CA ARG A 58 1.23 13.37 5.91
C ARG A 58 0.78 14.75 6.39
N ASP A 59 -0.10 15.39 5.64
CA ASP A 59 -0.42 16.81 5.78
C ASP A 59 -1.56 17.07 6.81
N ASN A 60 -2.50 16.15 6.94
CA ASN A 60 -3.73 16.26 7.72
C ASN A 60 -4.02 15.05 8.60
N GLY A 61 -2.98 14.31 9.06
CA GLY A 61 -3.15 13.01 9.72
C GLY A 61 -3.95 13.06 11.03
N GLU A 62 -3.87 14.14 11.78
CA GLU A 62 -4.69 14.33 12.98
C GLU A 62 -6.17 14.50 12.65
N GLU A 63 -6.50 15.36 11.69
CA GLU A 63 -7.87 15.58 11.23
C GLU A 63 -8.46 14.31 10.59
N LEU A 64 -7.67 13.62 9.78
CA LEU A 64 -8.03 12.32 9.21
C LEU A 64 -8.40 11.31 10.30
N SER A 65 -7.59 11.21 11.36
CA SER A 65 -7.85 10.34 12.50
C SER A 65 -9.12 10.73 13.24
N ASN A 66 -9.33 12.04 13.49
CA ASN A 66 -10.49 12.55 14.21
C ASN A 66 -11.78 12.24 13.45
N ARG A 67 -11.84 12.53 12.15
CA ARG A 67 -13.01 12.23 11.30
C ARG A 67 -13.33 10.74 11.23
N LEU A 68 -12.31 9.88 11.11
CA LEU A 68 -12.48 8.45 11.13
C LEU A 68 -12.99 7.92 12.48
N ASN A 69 -12.54 8.52 13.60
CA ASN A 69 -13.03 8.18 14.94
C ASN A 69 -14.51 8.58 15.12
N GLU A 70 -14.93 9.72 14.61
CA GLU A 70 -16.35 10.13 14.62
C GLU A 70 -17.21 9.15 13.82
N ILE A 71 -16.78 8.80 12.60
CA ILE A 71 -17.48 7.83 11.76
C ILE A 71 -17.56 6.49 12.48
N LYS A 72 -16.44 5.99 13.02
CA LYS A 72 -16.38 4.72 13.73
C LYS A 72 -17.27 4.71 14.98
N SER A 73 -17.33 5.82 15.70
CA SER A 73 -18.19 5.99 16.87
C SER A 73 -19.67 5.88 16.50
N ARG A 74 -20.10 6.55 15.42
CA ARG A 74 -21.49 6.49 14.93
C ARG A 74 -21.91 5.07 14.59
N VAL A 75 -21.12 4.34 13.78
CA VAL A 75 -21.46 2.96 13.37
C VAL A 75 -21.27 1.92 14.48
N SER A 76 -20.60 2.28 15.57
CA SER A 76 -20.40 1.40 16.73
C SER A 76 -21.44 1.63 17.84
N ASN A 77 -22.24 2.69 17.77
CA ASN A 77 -23.18 3.10 18.83
C ASN A 77 -24.53 2.36 18.80
N TYR A 78 -24.61 1.21 18.14
CA TYR A 78 -25.78 0.36 18.15
C TYR A 78 -25.68 -0.70 19.25
N GLN A 79 -26.81 -1.18 19.77
CA GLN A 79 -26.80 -2.15 20.85
C GLN A 79 -26.48 -3.55 20.38
N SER A 80 -27.11 -3.98 19.27
CA SER A 80 -26.89 -5.32 18.76
C SER A 80 -25.69 -5.37 17.78
N GLN A 81 -25.07 -6.55 17.69
CA GLN A 81 -23.97 -6.76 16.73
C GLN A 81 -24.48 -6.75 15.27
N ASP A 82 -25.71 -7.19 15.04
CA ASP A 82 -26.31 -7.22 13.71
C ASP A 82 -26.58 -5.80 13.20
N ASP A 83 -27.05 -4.89 14.08
CA ASP A 83 -27.24 -3.48 13.73
C ASP A 83 -25.88 -2.79 13.44
N LYS A 84 -24.83 -3.10 14.21
CA LYS A 84 -23.47 -2.60 13.92
C LYS A 84 -22.98 -3.06 12.55
N ASP A 85 -23.21 -4.31 12.21
CA ASP A 85 -22.79 -4.85 10.91
C ASP A 85 -23.60 -4.24 9.77
N ALA A 86 -24.89 -4.01 9.96
CA ALA A 86 -25.74 -3.31 8.99
C ALA A 86 -25.24 -1.87 8.77
N ALA A 87 -24.96 -1.13 9.84
CA ALA A 87 -24.43 0.23 9.77
C ALA A 87 -23.03 0.27 9.08
N HIS A 88 -22.15 -0.69 9.33
CA HIS A 88 -20.87 -0.77 8.62
C HIS A 88 -21.04 -1.08 7.14
N LYS A 89 -22.00 -1.92 6.78
CA LYS A 89 -22.31 -2.23 5.37
C LYS A 89 -22.89 -1.02 4.65
N GLU A 90 -23.80 -0.31 5.28
CA GLU A 90 -24.37 0.94 4.75
C GLU A 90 -23.29 2.00 4.53
N LEU A 91 -22.45 2.24 5.54
CA LEU A 91 -21.28 3.13 5.42
C LEU A 91 -20.39 2.72 4.25
N PHE A 92 -20.07 1.44 4.10
CA PHE A 92 -19.24 0.95 3.01
C PHE A 92 -19.85 1.25 1.65
N ASN A 93 -21.16 0.98 1.47
CA ASN A 93 -21.86 1.22 0.19
C ASN A 93 -21.90 2.72 -0.16
N GLN A 94 -22.28 3.58 0.79
CA GLN A 94 -22.26 5.04 0.58
C GLN A 94 -20.85 5.54 0.22
N THR A 95 -19.84 5.06 0.94
CA THR A 95 -18.45 5.44 0.67
C THR A 95 -18.00 4.99 -0.72
N LEU A 96 -18.45 3.81 -1.17
CA LEU A 96 -18.14 3.29 -2.51
C LEU A 96 -18.78 4.14 -3.63
N ASP A 97 -20.00 4.61 -3.42
CA ASP A 97 -20.70 5.48 -4.36
C ASP A 97 -20.06 6.87 -4.45
N ASP A 98 -19.56 7.40 -3.34
CA ASP A 98 -19.09 8.78 -3.21
C ASP A 98 -17.62 8.97 -3.57
N ILE A 99 -16.74 7.99 -3.37
CA ILE A 99 -15.28 8.15 -3.41
C ILE A 99 -14.76 8.75 -4.72
N ASN A 100 -15.38 8.43 -5.86
CA ASN A 100 -14.96 8.92 -7.17
C ASN A 100 -15.29 10.40 -7.40
N SER A 101 -16.25 10.95 -6.66
CA SER A 101 -16.64 12.36 -6.71
C SER A 101 -15.91 13.23 -5.66
N GLN A 102 -15.16 12.61 -4.75
CA GLN A 102 -14.45 13.26 -3.66
C GLN A 102 -12.99 13.55 -4.02
N ASP A 103 -12.39 14.49 -3.28
CA ASP A 103 -10.96 14.79 -3.32
C ASP A 103 -10.41 15.03 -1.89
N GLY A 104 -9.11 15.31 -1.81
CA GLY A 104 -8.44 15.70 -0.58
C GLY A 104 -8.77 14.78 0.60
N LEU A 105 -9.12 15.39 1.73
CA LEU A 105 -9.36 14.67 2.99
C LEU A 105 -10.59 13.76 2.92
N ASP A 106 -11.65 14.15 2.21
CA ASP A 106 -12.86 13.34 2.06
C ASP A 106 -12.56 12.02 1.34
N ARG A 107 -11.81 12.08 0.23
CA ARG A 107 -11.34 10.88 -0.47
C ARG A 107 -10.44 10.01 0.40
N ALA A 108 -9.57 10.60 1.23
CA ALA A 108 -8.70 9.85 2.12
C ALA A 108 -9.46 9.11 3.22
N VAL A 109 -10.49 9.74 3.80
CA VAL A 109 -11.41 9.12 4.75
C VAL A 109 -12.12 7.94 4.09
N SER A 110 -12.68 8.13 2.90
CA SER A 110 -13.38 7.11 2.13
C SER A 110 -12.47 5.95 1.77
N PHE A 111 -11.25 6.23 1.31
CA PHE A 111 -10.23 5.21 1.04
C PHE A 111 -9.97 4.33 2.26
N PHE A 112 -9.77 4.95 3.43
CA PHE A 112 -9.49 4.19 4.66
C PHE A 112 -10.67 3.29 5.04
N VAL A 113 -11.91 3.80 5.00
CA VAL A 113 -13.12 3.02 5.29
C VAL A 113 -13.23 1.82 4.35
N LEU A 114 -13.12 2.05 3.04
CA LEU A 114 -13.17 0.97 2.04
C LEU A 114 -12.07 -0.06 2.26
N ASN A 115 -10.83 0.38 2.44
CA ASN A 115 -9.69 -0.52 2.67
C ASN A 115 -9.87 -1.40 3.92
N LYS A 116 -10.41 -0.84 5.01
CA LYS A 116 -10.59 -1.56 6.29
C LYS A 116 -11.85 -2.41 6.34
N CYS A 117 -12.88 -2.09 5.54
CA CYS A 117 -14.14 -2.81 5.54
C CYS A 117 -14.30 -3.79 4.36
N SER A 118 -13.32 -3.87 3.47
CA SER A 118 -13.36 -4.75 2.30
C SER A 118 -12.66 -6.08 2.51
N PHE A 119 -13.03 -7.04 1.66
CA PHE A 119 -12.29 -8.30 1.56
C PHE A 119 -10.88 -8.04 1.00
N SER A 120 -9.86 -8.54 1.66
CA SER A 120 -8.44 -8.42 1.28
C SER A 120 -7.90 -6.98 1.16
N GLY A 121 -8.61 -5.96 1.67
CA GLY A 121 -8.15 -4.57 1.61
C GLY A 121 -8.20 -3.93 0.21
N LEU A 122 -8.89 -4.57 -0.73
CA LEU A 122 -9.22 -3.99 -2.03
C LEU A 122 -10.21 -2.84 -1.79
N THR A 123 -10.05 -1.72 -2.51
CA THR A 123 -10.85 -0.51 -2.29
C THR A 123 -12.08 -0.45 -3.21
N GLU A 124 -12.05 0.34 -4.26
CA GLU A 124 -13.21 0.64 -5.12
C GLU A 124 -13.77 -0.57 -5.87
N ASN A 125 -12.94 -1.59 -6.14
CA ASN A 125 -13.36 -2.82 -6.83
C ASN A 125 -13.59 -3.99 -5.85
N SER A 126 -14.02 -3.71 -4.63
CA SER A 126 -14.17 -4.72 -3.59
C SER A 126 -15.60 -4.87 -3.10
N THR A 127 -15.83 -5.95 -2.37
CA THR A 127 -17.07 -6.19 -1.66
C THR A 127 -16.91 -6.01 -0.16
N PHE A 128 -17.99 -5.63 0.52
CA PHE A 128 -18.02 -5.53 1.95
C PHE A 128 -17.65 -6.85 2.63
N SER A 129 -16.79 -6.79 3.62
CA SER A 129 -16.45 -7.92 4.47
C SER A 129 -16.81 -7.64 5.93
N LYS A 130 -17.82 -8.37 6.43
CA LYS A 130 -18.26 -8.32 7.83
C LYS A 130 -17.10 -8.58 8.80
N THR A 131 -16.25 -9.56 8.50
CA THR A 131 -15.08 -9.89 9.32
C THR A 131 -14.05 -8.76 9.31
N ALA A 132 -13.74 -8.21 8.13
CA ALA A 132 -12.79 -7.11 8.01
C ALA A 132 -13.30 -5.84 8.72
N SER A 133 -14.56 -5.47 8.56
CA SER A 133 -15.15 -4.30 9.22
C SER A 133 -15.11 -4.37 10.74
N ARG A 134 -15.25 -5.57 11.31
CA ARG A 134 -15.14 -5.79 12.76
C ARG A 134 -13.70 -5.75 13.27
N SER A 135 -12.75 -6.31 12.52
CA SER A 135 -11.36 -6.50 12.98
C SER A 135 -10.41 -5.39 12.54
N ASN A 136 -10.56 -4.87 11.31
CA ASN A 136 -9.60 -3.96 10.71
C ASN A 136 -10.02 -2.49 10.84
N PHE A 137 -11.33 -2.19 10.78
CA PHE A 137 -11.84 -0.85 11.05
C PHE A 137 -12.00 -0.65 12.56
N SER A 138 -10.92 -0.34 13.24
CA SER A 138 -10.85 -0.29 14.71
C SER A 138 -10.30 1.06 15.20
N PHE A 139 -10.71 1.49 16.39
CA PHE A 139 -10.19 2.70 17.03
C PHE A 139 -8.67 2.68 17.17
N ILE A 140 -8.09 1.52 17.56
CA ILE A 140 -6.63 1.36 17.66
C ILE A 140 -5.96 1.57 16.30
N GLY A 141 -6.57 1.05 15.23
CA GLY A 141 -6.06 1.22 13.86
C GLY A 141 -6.11 2.67 13.39
N ILE A 142 -7.17 3.39 13.75
CA ILE A 142 -7.36 4.81 13.43
C ILE A 142 -6.37 5.68 14.21
N GLU A 143 -6.21 5.47 15.51
CA GLU A 143 -5.27 6.24 16.34
C GLU A 143 -3.80 6.09 15.89
N LYS A 144 -3.44 4.95 15.32
CA LYS A 144 -2.09 4.77 14.73
C LYS A 144 -1.80 5.72 13.59
N LEU A 145 -2.81 6.27 12.91
CA LEU A 145 -2.61 7.23 11.83
C LEU A 145 -1.87 8.47 12.30
N LYS A 146 -2.11 8.96 13.53
CA LYS A 146 -1.39 10.11 14.11
C LYS A 146 0.12 9.85 14.19
N LYS A 147 0.51 8.64 14.62
CA LYS A 147 1.92 8.23 14.64
C LYS A 147 2.50 8.11 13.23
N TYR A 148 1.72 7.53 12.31
CA TYR A 148 2.17 7.38 10.92
C TYR A 148 2.31 8.74 10.22
N SER A 149 1.42 9.69 10.49
CA SER A 149 1.53 11.06 10.02
C SER A 149 2.87 11.68 10.39
N GLN A 150 3.28 11.58 11.66
CA GLN A 150 4.57 12.07 12.13
C GLN A 150 5.76 11.42 11.40
N LEU A 151 5.68 10.12 11.13
CA LEU A 151 6.73 9.39 10.40
C LEU A 151 6.83 9.79 8.93
N THR A 152 5.72 10.24 8.33
CA THR A 152 5.66 10.63 6.90
C THR A 152 5.95 12.11 6.65
N GLU A 153 6.14 12.91 7.68
CA GLU A 153 6.24 14.38 7.61
C GLU A 153 7.25 14.87 6.56
N LYS A 154 8.38 14.17 6.45
CA LYS A 154 9.47 14.51 5.52
C LYS A 154 9.42 13.74 4.19
N TRP A 155 8.40 12.92 3.97
CA TRP A 155 8.32 12.13 2.75
C TRP A 155 8.02 12.99 1.53
N LYS A 156 8.75 12.79 0.46
CA LYS A 156 8.35 13.21 -0.88
C LYS A 156 7.35 12.19 -1.41
N ILE A 157 6.16 12.63 -1.77
CA ILE A 157 5.05 11.78 -2.23
C ILE A 157 4.65 12.21 -3.63
N THR A 158 4.61 11.29 -4.58
CA THR A 158 4.29 11.56 -5.98
C THR A 158 3.28 10.58 -6.56
N ASN A 159 2.63 10.99 -7.66
CA ASN A 159 1.73 10.16 -8.47
C ASN A 159 2.16 10.27 -9.94
N ILE A 160 3.35 9.77 -10.24
CA ILE A 160 3.96 9.80 -11.57
C ILE A 160 4.27 8.37 -12.04
N ASP A 161 4.87 8.23 -13.21
CA ASP A 161 5.32 6.92 -13.65
C ASP A 161 6.47 6.40 -12.77
N TYR A 162 6.47 5.09 -12.48
CA TYR A 162 7.50 4.46 -11.64
C TYR A 162 8.90 4.67 -12.19
N SER A 163 9.04 4.70 -13.52
CA SER A 163 10.33 4.87 -14.20
C SER A 163 10.94 6.26 -13.96
N GLU A 164 10.12 7.29 -13.80
CA GLU A 164 10.57 8.63 -13.46
C GLU A 164 11.18 8.67 -12.04
N VAL A 165 10.58 7.97 -11.08
CA VAL A 165 11.10 7.87 -9.70
C VAL A 165 12.37 7.04 -9.67
N MET A 166 12.35 5.87 -10.34
CA MET A 166 13.44 4.92 -10.36
C MET A 166 14.70 5.49 -11.00
N ASN A 167 14.54 6.25 -12.11
CA ASN A 167 15.66 6.78 -12.90
C ASN A 167 16.01 8.24 -12.59
N ALA A 168 15.30 8.90 -11.65
CA ALA A 168 15.63 10.26 -11.28
C ALA A 168 17.08 10.36 -10.77
N PRO A 169 17.81 11.45 -11.10
CA PRO A 169 19.17 11.64 -10.59
C PRO A 169 19.24 11.61 -9.06
N GLY A 170 20.33 11.08 -8.51
CA GLY A 170 20.58 11.00 -7.07
C GLY A 170 21.95 10.39 -6.80
N GLU A 171 22.47 10.55 -5.58
CA GLU A 171 23.73 9.97 -5.11
C GLU A 171 23.43 8.91 -4.07
N ASP A 172 24.03 7.74 -4.22
CA ASP A 172 23.89 6.61 -3.28
C ASP A 172 22.40 6.30 -2.97
N VAL A 173 21.60 6.14 -4.03
CA VAL A 173 20.15 5.89 -3.93
C VAL A 173 19.88 4.40 -3.82
N PHE A 174 19.04 4.02 -2.86
CA PHE A 174 18.46 2.68 -2.78
C PHE A 174 16.98 2.70 -3.20
N VAL A 175 16.62 1.89 -4.21
CA VAL A 175 15.28 1.79 -4.76
C VAL A 175 14.66 0.45 -4.38
N PHE A 176 13.53 0.47 -3.65
CA PHE A 176 12.75 -0.72 -3.38
C PHE A 176 11.57 -0.83 -4.34
N LEU A 177 11.48 -1.95 -5.06
CA LEU A 177 10.51 -2.21 -6.12
C LEU A 177 9.61 -3.39 -5.74
N ASP A 178 8.33 -3.13 -5.50
CA ASP A 178 7.29 -4.15 -5.26
C ASP A 178 6.17 -3.99 -6.31
N PRO A 179 6.46 -4.26 -7.60
CA PRO A 179 5.52 -4.06 -8.69
C PRO A 179 4.33 -5.02 -8.59
N PRO A 180 3.23 -4.78 -9.36
CA PRO A 180 2.15 -5.74 -9.50
C PRO A 180 2.70 -7.12 -9.90
N TYR A 181 2.27 -8.18 -9.21
CA TYR A 181 2.77 -9.53 -9.46
C TYR A 181 2.24 -10.10 -10.76
N ASP A 182 3.07 -10.82 -11.49
CA ASP A 182 2.71 -11.58 -12.70
C ASP A 182 1.93 -12.85 -12.28
N ILE A 183 0.64 -12.69 -12.03
CA ILE A 183 -0.25 -13.78 -11.61
C ILE A 183 -1.03 -14.26 -12.82
N LYS A 184 -0.82 -15.51 -13.23
CA LYS A 184 -1.65 -16.17 -14.25
C LYS A 184 -3.11 -16.25 -13.78
N ASP A 185 -3.98 -15.81 -14.59
CA ASP A 185 -5.42 -15.55 -14.68
C ASP A 185 -6.45 -16.24 -13.75
N PHE A 186 -6.16 -16.99 -12.71
CA PHE A 186 -7.20 -17.85 -12.12
C PHE A 186 -7.68 -17.54 -10.70
N LEU A 187 -7.17 -16.53 -10.01
CA LEU A 187 -7.48 -16.39 -8.58
C LEU A 187 -8.44 -15.27 -8.15
N TYR A 188 -8.81 -14.31 -8.99
CA TYR A 188 -9.69 -13.22 -8.55
C TYR A 188 -10.60 -12.68 -9.68
N GLY A 189 -11.89 -12.56 -9.39
CA GLY A 189 -13.01 -12.24 -10.29
C GLY A 189 -12.96 -10.94 -11.13
N LYS A 190 -14.02 -10.72 -11.82
CA LYS A 190 -14.34 -9.99 -13.07
C LYS A 190 -13.67 -8.65 -13.43
N ASP A 191 -12.99 -7.89 -12.53
CA ASP A 191 -12.53 -6.52 -12.82
C ASP A 191 -11.09 -6.26 -12.36
N ARG A 192 -10.11 -6.82 -13.11
CA ARG A 192 -8.68 -6.80 -12.76
C ARG A 192 -7.83 -5.95 -13.69
N GLU A 193 -8.26 -4.78 -13.99
CA GLU A 193 -7.60 -3.98 -15.01
C GLU A 193 -6.16 -3.57 -14.62
N MET A 194 -5.87 -3.25 -13.36
CA MET A 194 -4.54 -2.80 -12.98
C MET A 194 -3.43 -3.85 -13.06
N HIS A 195 -3.74 -5.14 -12.83
CA HIS A 195 -2.76 -6.23 -12.96
C HIS A 195 -2.62 -6.77 -14.39
N LYS A 196 -3.65 -6.59 -15.22
CA LYS A 196 -3.64 -7.06 -16.62
C LYS A 196 -2.79 -6.17 -17.54
N PHE A 197 -2.51 -4.94 -17.14
CA PHE A 197 -1.84 -3.95 -17.98
C PHE A 197 -0.44 -3.56 -17.53
N PHE A 198 0.11 -4.20 -16.48
CA PHE A 198 1.50 -3.95 -16.10
C PHE A 198 2.42 -4.70 -17.06
N ASP A 199 3.21 -3.94 -17.81
CA ASP A 199 4.16 -4.49 -18.78
C ASP A 199 5.45 -4.91 -18.08
N HIS A 200 5.53 -6.21 -17.76
CA HIS A 200 6.67 -6.80 -17.06
C HIS A 200 7.94 -6.81 -17.90
N ASP A 201 7.84 -6.87 -19.23
CA ASP A 201 9.01 -6.83 -20.12
C ASP A 201 9.60 -5.41 -20.15
N LYS A 202 8.72 -4.40 -20.35
CA LYS A 202 9.13 -3.00 -20.25
C LYS A 202 9.71 -2.68 -18.87
N PHE A 203 9.09 -3.17 -17.79
CA PHE A 203 9.60 -2.96 -16.44
C PHE A 203 11.01 -3.55 -16.28
N ALA A 204 11.26 -4.76 -16.78
CA ALA A 204 12.59 -5.36 -16.76
C ALA A 204 13.61 -4.52 -17.55
N GLU A 205 13.25 -4.04 -18.75
CA GLU A 205 14.10 -3.11 -19.50
C GLU A 205 14.42 -1.82 -18.73
N ASP A 206 13.45 -1.26 -18.03
CA ASP A 206 13.64 -0.05 -17.23
C ASP A 206 14.53 -0.33 -16.01
N VAL A 207 14.39 -1.51 -15.38
CA VAL A 207 15.27 -1.96 -14.29
C VAL A 207 16.72 -2.12 -14.77
N TYR A 208 16.95 -2.68 -15.96
CA TYR A 208 18.31 -2.78 -16.55
C TYR A 208 18.97 -1.41 -16.76
N LYS A 209 18.18 -0.37 -16.98
CA LYS A 209 18.66 1.02 -17.16
C LYS A 209 18.80 1.78 -15.84
N CYS A 210 18.29 1.23 -14.72
CA CYS A 210 18.32 1.89 -13.43
C CYS A 210 19.77 2.15 -12.99
N PRO A 211 20.15 3.44 -12.74
CA PRO A 211 21.51 3.79 -12.36
C PRO A 211 21.80 3.57 -10.87
N HIS A 212 20.83 3.09 -10.10
CA HIS A 212 20.86 3.02 -8.66
C HIS A 212 20.89 1.58 -8.15
N GLU A 213 21.29 1.40 -6.91
CA GLU A 213 21.11 0.12 -6.22
C GLU A 213 19.62 -0.14 -5.96
N PHE A 214 19.17 -1.38 -6.22
CA PHE A 214 17.76 -1.71 -6.06
C PHE A 214 17.54 -3.11 -5.50
N MET A 215 16.35 -3.29 -4.94
CA MET A 215 15.80 -4.58 -4.55
C MET A 215 14.40 -4.72 -5.15
N ILE A 216 14.13 -5.88 -5.76
CA ILE A 216 12.80 -6.20 -6.30
C ILE A 216 12.20 -7.37 -5.52
N THR A 217 10.91 -7.26 -5.19
CA THR A 217 10.10 -8.39 -4.71
C THR A 217 9.14 -8.83 -5.80
N TYR A 218 9.09 -10.15 -6.05
CA TYR A 218 8.24 -10.74 -7.08
C TYR A 218 7.73 -12.13 -6.67
N ASN A 219 6.63 -12.58 -7.29
CA ASN A 219 6.27 -13.98 -7.30
C ASN A 219 7.20 -14.76 -8.24
N VAL A 220 7.60 -15.97 -7.84
CA VAL A 220 8.49 -16.81 -8.68
C VAL A 220 7.70 -17.41 -9.83
N ASN A 221 8.18 -17.21 -11.07
CA ASN A 221 7.79 -17.95 -12.25
C ASN A 221 8.96 -17.99 -13.25
N ASP A 222 8.92 -18.92 -14.22
CA ASP A 222 10.01 -19.17 -15.16
C ASP A 222 10.34 -17.94 -16.02
N ARG A 223 9.33 -17.15 -16.41
CA ARG A 223 9.52 -15.91 -17.18
C ARG A 223 10.32 -14.88 -16.40
N LEU A 224 9.96 -14.65 -15.14
CA LEU A 224 10.66 -13.67 -14.30
C LEU A 224 12.08 -14.13 -13.97
N LEU A 225 12.29 -15.43 -13.74
CA LEU A 225 13.63 -15.99 -13.56
C LEU A 225 14.51 -15.76 -14.80
N GLU A 226 13.97 -15.88 -16.02
CA GLU A 226 14.71 -15.58 -17.25
C GLU A 226 14.95 -14.07 -17.42
N LEU A 227 13.96 -13.22 -17.16
CA LEU A 227 14.08 -11.76 -17.26
C LEU A 227 15.16 -11.18 -16.31
N TYR A 228 15.36 -11.78 -15.14
CA TYR A 228 16.29 -11.28 -14.13
C TYR A 228 17.48 -12.20 -13.86
N LYS A 229 17.79 -13.12 -14.77
CA LYS A 229 18.85 -14.15 -14.62
C LYS A 229 20.26 -13.59 -14.36
N ASP A 230 20.52 -12.37 -14.80
CA ASP A 230 21.83 -11.71 -14.66
C ASP A 230 21.99 -10.98 -13.31
N TYR A 231 20.94 -11.00 -12.47
CA TYR A 231 20.94 -10.41 -11.14
C TYR A 231 21.10 -11.45 -10.04
N TYR A 232 21.42 -10.99 -8.83
CA TYR A 232 21.44 -11.84 -7.66
C TYR A 232 20.00 -12.18 -7.23
N LEU A 233 19.61 -13.44 -7.41
CA LEU A 233 18.28 -13.93 -7.10
C LEU A 233 18.26 -14.66 -5.76
N ARG A 234 17.25 -14.38 -4.95
CA ARG A 234 17.01 -15.07 -3.68
C ARG A 234 15.55 -15.47 -3.53
N GLU A 235 15.32 -16.75 -3.35
CA GLU A 235 13.98 -17.28 -3.09
C GLU A 235 13.69 -17.29 -1.60
N TRP A 236 12.48 -16.88 -1.21
CA TRP A 236 11.98 -16.93 0.15
C TRP A 236 10.48 -17.26 0.19
N LYS A 237 10.02 -17.89 1.30
CA LYS A 237 8.61 -18.29 1.43
C LYS A 237 7.88 -17.37 2.40
N LEU A 238 6.91 -16.60 1.90
CA LEU A 238 5.98 -15.86 2.73
C LEU A 238 4.71 -16.70 2.97
N ARG A 239 4.48 -17.12 4.22
CA ARG A 239 3.20 -17.74 4.57
C ARG A 239 2.17 -16.62 4.78
N TYR A 240 1.32 -16.39 3.81
CA TYR A 240 0.09 -15.64 4.02
C TYR A 240 -0.84 -16.50 4.84
N SER A 241 -1.12 -16.12 6.08
CA SER A 241 -2.18 -16.76 6.87
C SER A 241 -3.54 -16.25 6.34
N MET A 242 -4.01 -16.81 5.25
CA MET A 242 -5.44 -16.82 4.99
C MET A 242 -6.02 -17.84 5.99
N ALA A 243 -6.61 -17.34 7.05
CA ALA A 243 -7.32 -18.18 8.01
C ALA A 243 -8.57 -18.74 7.32
N HIS A 244 -8.44 -19.91 6.70
CA HIS A 244 -9.57 -20.79 6.58
C HIS A 244 -9.91 -21.29 7.98
N ARG A 245 -10.84 -20.63 8.64
CA ARG A 245 -11.63 -21.26 9.70
C ARG A 245 -12.88 -21.77 9.00
N GLY A 246 -12.91 -23.11 8.81
CA GLY A 246 -14.13 -23.85 8.50
C GLY A 246 -15.18 -23.69 9.61
#